data_205ec65117444cfb3006fb9a105c6ded
#
_entry.id   205ec65117444cfb3006fb9a105c6ded
#
_cell.length_a   1.000
_cell.length_b   1.000
_cell.length_c   1.000
_cell.angle_alpha   90.00
_cell.angle_beta   90.00
_cell.angle_gamma   90.00
#
_symmetry.space_group_name_H-M   'P 1'
#
loop_
_entity.id
_entity.type
_entity.pdbx_description
1 polymer ?
#
loop_
_entity_poly.entity_id
_entity_poly.type
_entity_poly.pdbx_seq_one_letter_code
_entity_poly.pdbx_strand_id
1 'polypeptide(L)'
;MELRKVSTEADDDSTVSLNDCYTEPIDSDKATIDSQFLDDNDDAESQKFLANGMMKKKKFEEYHEEYHPGHTSFGMSVFNLSNAIMGSGILGLSFAMANTGIVLFTILLFGVAILSLYSVHLLLVTAKEGGSLIYEKLGERAFGWPGKIAAFGSIIMQNIGAMSSYLFIVKYELPEVIRALTSFKPLCSEWYLNGNYLVVFVSIGVILPLSLLKNLGYLGYTSGFSLSCMVFFLGVVIYKKTQLPCPLPFFYHHSTLGSHDAHHSTGVHFQPHPDDEEMCTPKYFVFNSQTAYTVPILAFAFVCHPEVLPIYSELKDRTRKKMQNVSNLSILTMLIMYMLSALFGYLTFYDNVEAELLHTFTKVYKFDTMLLLVRLAVLTAVTLTVPIVLFPIRSSITTLLFSKREFSWTRHMLIAAAILAFNNMLVIFVPTIRDIFGFIGSSAATMLIFILPAAFYLRLVKTVPFRSPQKIGAAIFLVVGIIFMIGSLSLIVLDWIHNPPGSSGGH
;
A
#
# COMPACT_ATOMS: atom_id res chain seq x y z
N MET A 1 49.76 25.47 1.62
CA MET A 1 49.43 26.62 0.79
C MET A 1 47.91 26.72 0.84
N GLU A 2 47.55 27.45 1.63
CA GLU A 2 47.11 28.68 2.21
C GLU A 2 45.59 28.69 2.48
N LEU A 3 45.35 28.69 3.76
CA LEU A 3 44.09 29.03 4.42
C LEU A 3 43.75 30.50 4.17
N ARG A 4 42.50 30.85 3.95
CA ARG A 4 42.00 32.19 4.23
C ARG A 4 40.71 32.13 5.06
N LYS A 5 40.90 32.44 6.35
CA LYS A 5 39.88 32.89 7.29
C LYS A 5 39.38 34.27 6.87
N VAL A 6 38.09 34.52 7.03
CA VAL A 6 37.58 35.87 7.34
C VAL A 6 36.52 35.74 8.42
N SER A 7 36.76 36.54 9.38
CA SER A 7 36.21 36.71 10.71
C SER A 7 34.81 37.32 10.74
N THR A 8 34.11 36.94 11.80
CA THR A 8 33.00 37.60 12.49
C THR A 8 33.29 39.08 12.83
N GLU A 9 32.27 39.91 12.67
CA GLU A 9 32.05 41.08 13.54
C GLU A 9 30.54 41.28 13.72
N ALA A 10 30.17 41.37 14.98
CA ALA A 10 28.91 41.85 15.55
C ALA A 10 29.05 43.33 15.84
N ASP A 11 27.97 44.08 15.76
CA ASP A 11 27.65 45.29 16.58
C ASP A 11 26.22 45.67 16.28
N ASP A 12 25.45 45.64 17.17
CA ASP A 12 24.81 46.38 18.23
C ASP A 12 24.12 47.70 17.83
N ASP A 13 22.89 47.77 18.33
CA ASP A 13 22.15 48.93 18.88
C ASP A 13 21.55 49.99 17.96
N SER A 14 20.22 50.07 17.98
CA SER A 14 19.50 51.23 18.59
C SER A 14 18.03 51.29 18.15
N THR A 15 17.21 51.30 19.20
CA THR A 15 15.84 51.81 19.31
C THR A 15 15.59 53.16 18.64
N VAL A 16 14.36 53.36 18.04
CA VAL A 16 13.49 54.55 18.15
C VAL A 16 12.22 54.29 17.34
N SER A 17 11.05 54.09 17.93
CA SER A 17 9.94 55.02 18.21
C SER A 17 9.08 55.46 17.00
N LEU A 18 7.85 54.91 17.03
CA LEU A 18 6.50 55.55 16.83
C LEU A 18 6.24 56.59 15.75
N ASN A 19 5.11 56.29 15.07
CA ASN A 19 4.13 57.20 14.44
C ASN A 19 4.50 57.83 13.13
N ASP A 20 3.79 57.45 12.08
CA ASP A 20 2.81 58.39 11.47
C ASP A 20 1.85 57.65 10.53
N CYS A 21 0.61 58.02 10.72
CA CYS A 21 -0.55 57.65 9.97
C CYS A 21 -0.62 58.52 8.68
N TYR A 22 -0.58 57.91 7.50
CA TYR A 22 -1.11 58.51 6.29
C TYR A 22 -1.95 57.53 5.51
N THR A 23 -3.23 57.83 5.48
CA THR A 23 -4.23 57.33 4.54
C THR A 23 -4.00 57.90 3.17
N GLU A 24 -3.79 57.06 2.17
CA GLU A 24 -4.10 57.40 0.77
C GLU A 24 -4.72 56.19 0.04
N PRO A 25 -5.49 56.38 -1.02
CA PRO A 25 -6.62 55.57 -1.40
C PRO A 25 -6.19 54.33 -2.21
N ILE A 26 -6.90 53.25 -1.95
CA ILE A 26 -6.81 52.00 -2.67
C ILE A 26 -7.30 52.18 -4.10
N ASP A 27 -6.37 52.22 -5.03
CA ASP A 27 -6.63 52.00 -6.43
C ASP A 27 -6.98 50.55 -6.65
N SER A 28 -8.15 50.31 -7.20
CA SER A 28 -8.68 49.01 -7.54
C SER A 28 -7.97 48.46 -8.78
N ASP A 29 -6.78 47.92 -8.60
CA ASP A 29 -6.20 47.03 -9.60
C ASP A 29 -6.69 45.62 -9.39
N LYS A 30 -7.49 45.20 -10.36
CA LYS A 30 -7.96 43.83 -10.55
C LYS A 30 -6.77 42.87 -10.46
N ALA A 31 -6.65 42.20 -9.34
CA ALA A 31 -5.90 40.95 -9.29
C ALA A 31 -6.62 39.94 -10.18
N THR A 32 -6.17 39.83 -11.39
CA THR A 32 -6.50 38.75 -12.32
C THR A 32 -6.08 37.48 -11.65
N ILE A 33 -7.05 36.74 -11.14
CA ILE A 33 -6.85 35.35 -10.68
C ILE A 33 -6.48 34.57 -11.93
N ASP A 34 -5.19 34.31 -12.08
CA ASP A 34 -4.68 33.42 -13.11
C ASP A 34 -5.25 32.05 -12.88
N SER A 35 -6.19 31.67 -13.69
CA SER A 35 -6.90 30.40 -13.71
C SER A 35 -6.00 29.32 -14.30
N GLN A 36 -4.90 29.00 -13.62
CA GLN A 36 -4.04 27.86 -13.96
C GLN A 36 -4.68 26.49 -13.65
N PHE A 37 -5.98 26.46 -13.39
CA PHE A 37 -6.78 25.23 -13.29
C PHE A 37 -7.52 24.87 -14.58
N LEU A 38 -7.33 25.63 -15.66
CA LEU A 38 -8.06 25.48 -16.91
C LEU A 38 -7.21 24.71 -17.91
N ASP A 39 -7.58 23.48 -18.17
CA ASP A 39 -7.17 22.73 -19.36
C ASP A 39 -7.75 23.44 -20.57
N ASP A 40 -6.90 23.99 -21.41
CA ASP A 40 -7.26 24.71 -22.63
C ASP A 40 -8.11 23.85 -23.55
N ASN A 41 -9.41 23.97 -23.54
CA ASN A 41 -10.30 23.84 -24.70
C ASN A 41 -11.81 23.66 -24.40
N ASP A 42 -12.26 23.51 -23.13
CA ASP A 42 -13.69 23.31 -22.87
C ASP A 42 -14.40 24.46 -22.12
N ASP A 43 -13.73 25.62 -21.89
CA ASP A 43 -14.20 26.59 -20.92
C ASP A 43 -14.93 27.83 -21.48
N ALA A 44 -15.12 27.94 -22.78
CA ALA A 44 -15.82 29.09 -23.37
C ALA A 44 -17.34 29.10 -23.09
N GLU A 45 -17.95 27.92 -22.83
CA GLU A 45 -19.37 27.84 -22.51
C GLU A 45 -19.69 27.99 -21.01
N SER A 46 -18.75 27.66 -20.13
CA SER A 46 -18.96 27.74 -18.69
C SER A 46 -19.02 29.16 -18.14
N GLN A 47 -18.33 30.12 -18.77
CA GLN A 47 -18.32 31.52 -18.34
C GLN A 47 -19.64 32.25 -18.61
N LYS A 48 -20.42 31.82 -19.60
CA LYS A 48 -21.73 32.44 -19.91
C LYS A 48 -22.82 32.05 -18.92
N PHE A 49 -22.68 30.97 -18.20
CA PHE A 49 -23.69 30.49 -17.24
C PHE A 49 -23.59 31.19 -15.87
N LEU A 50 -22.41 31.71 -15.51
CA LEU A 50 -22.16 32.40 -14.24
C LEU A 50 -22.67 33.85 -14.21
N ALA A 51 -22.96 34.44 -15.38
CA ALA A 51 -23.38 35.84 -15.47
C ALA A 51 -24.89 36.09 -15.31
N ASN A 52 -25.76 35.05 -15.33
CA ASN A 52 -27.21 35.23 -15.42
C ASN A 52 -28.03 34.54 -14.32
N GLY A 53 -27.47 34.23 -13.15
CA GLY A 53 -28.17 33.56 -12.05
C GLY A 53 -28.11 34.28 -10.71
N MET A 54 -28.87 35.39 -10.56
CA MET A 54 -29.29 35.83 -9.24
C MET A 54 -30.22 34.80 -8.62
N MET A 55 -29.67 33.84 -7.88
CA MET A 55 -30.41 33.00 -6.94
C MET A 55 -29.73 33.01 -5.58
N LYS A 56 -30.54 33.37 -4.59
CA LYS A 56 -30.34 33.36 -3.13
C LYS A 56 -29.04 32.75 -2.66
N LYS A 57 -28.06 33.60 -2.31
CA LYS A 57 -26.88 33.27 -1.53
C LYS A 57 -27.29 32.64 -0.19
N LYS A 58 -27.36 31.30 -0.11
CA LYS A 58 -26.94 30.63 1.09
C LYS A 58 -25.44 30.82 1.16
N LYS A 59 -24.97 31.47 2.22
CA LYS A 59 -23.56 31.62 2.55
C LYS A 59 -22.90 30.24 2.55
N PHE A 60 -22.38 29.78 1.42
CA PHE A 60 -21.31 28.83 1.38
C PHE A 60 -20.08 29.64 1.81
N GLU A 61 -19.54 29.34 2.97
CA GLU A 61 -18.19 29.71 3.30
C GLU A 61 -17.29 28.99 2.27
N GLU A 62 -16.87 29.75 1.29
CA GLU A 62 -15.87 29.36 0.30
C GLU A 62 -14.56 29.23 1.07
N TYR A 63 -14.29 28.03 1.58
CA TYR A 63 -12.97 27.66 2.03
C TYR A 63 -12.10 27.56 0.77
N HIS A 64 -11.48 28.68 0.40
CA HIS A 64 -10.31 28.63 -0.44
C HIS A 64 -9.24 27.87 0.33
N GLU A 65 -9.00 26.61 -0.03
CA GLU A 65 -7.76 25.94 0.37
C GLU A 65 -6.62 26.79 -0.19
N GLU A 66 -5.84 27.39 0.70
CA GLU A 66 -4.68 28.20 0.37
C GLU A 66 -3.79 27.42 -0.59
N TYR A 67 -3.58 27.94 -1.80
CA TYR A 67 -2.76 27.29 -2.81
C TYR A 67 -1.31 27.27 -2.34
N HIS A 68 -0.86 26.18 -1.77
CA HIS A 68 0.56 25.96 -1.55
C HIS A 68 1.17 25.36 -2.82
N PRO A 69 2.18 26.03 -3.43
CA PRO A 69 2.88 25.46 -4.57
C PRO A 69 3.54 24.14 -4.19
N GLY A 70 3.24 23.10 -4.93
CA GLY A 70 3.85 21.79 -4.72
C GLY A 70 5.36 21.82 -5.05
N HIS A 71 6.15 21.08 -4.28
CA HIS A 71 7.61 21.05 -4.41
C HIS A 71 8.14 19.77 -5.04
N THR A 72 7.29 18.74 -5.20
CA THR A 72 7.70 17.40 -5.64
C THR A 72 7.76 17.31 -7.16
N SER A 73 8.89 16.86 -7.71
CA SER A 73 9.06 16.66 -9.15
C SER A 73 8.21 15.48 -9.66
N PHE A 74 7.96 15.44 -10.97
CA PHE A 74 7.24 14.34 -11.62
C PHE A 74 7.84 12.96 -11.28
N GLY A 75 9.16 12.80 -11.43
CA GLY A 75 9.83 11.54 -11.11
C GLY A 75 9.72 11.13 -9.65
N MET A 76 9.87 12.08 -8.71
CA MET A 76 9.70 11.81 -7.28
C MET A 76 8.26 11.41 -6.95
N SER A 77 7.27 12.04 -7.59
CA SER A 77 5.86 11.66 -7.42
C SER A 77 5.57 10.24 -7.93
N VAL A 78 6.21 9.83 -9.05
CA VAL A 78 6.16 8.44 -9.54
C VAL A 78 6.79 7.49 -8.53
N PHE A 79 7.96 7.81 -7.97
CA PHE A 79 8.58 6.98 -6.92
C PHE A 79 7.70 6.87 -5.68
N ASN A 80 7.15 7.98 -5.19
CA ASN A 80 6.29 7.97 -4.01
C ASN A 80 5.02 7.15 -4.23
N LEU A 81 4.35 7.32 -5.38
CA LEU A 81 3.15 6.54 -5.70
C LEU A 81 3.49 5.07 -5.94
N SER A 82 4.59 4.77 -6.63
CA SER A 82 5.05 3.39 -6.83
C SER A 82 5.36 2.70 -5.50
N ASN A 83 6.02 3.39 -4.57
CA ASN A 83 6.28 2.85 -3.23
C ASN A 83 4.99 2.65 -2.43
N ALA A 84 4.00 3.55 -2.57
CA ALA A 84 2.69 3.40 -1.93
C ALA A 84 1.92 2.18 -2.46
N ILE A 85 2.01 1.90 -3.77
CA ILE A 85 1.43 0.69 -4.38
C ILE A 85 2.20 -0.56 -3.93
N MET A 86 3.54 -0.50 -3.95
CA MET A 86 4.41 -1.63 -3.64
C MET A 86 4.47 -1.91 -2.14
N GLY A 87 3.36 -2.22 -1.53
CA GLY A 87 3.34 -2.69 -0.15
C GLY A 87 3.80 -4.15 -0.01
N SER A 88 3.41 -4.78 1.10
CA SER A 88 3.59 -6.22 1.36
C SER A 88 2.85 -7.12 0.37
N GLY A 89 1.91 -6.58 -0.40
CA GLY A 89 1.10 -7.33 -1.36
C GLY A 89 1.93 -8.12 -2.39
N ILE A 90 3.10 -7.61 -2.79
CA ILE A 90 4.00 -8.31 -3.74
C ILE A 90 4.39 -9.72 -3.27
N LEU A 91 4.52 -9.94 -1.95
CA LEU A 91 4.92 -11.24 -1.38
C LEU A 91 3.80 -12.29 -1.46
N GLY A 92 2.53 -11.86 -1.55
CA GLY A 92 1.38 -12.76 -1.68
C GLY A 92 1.01 -13.14 -3.11
N LEU A 93 1.61 -12.49 -4.13
CA LEU A 93 1.18 -12.68 -5.52
C LEU A 93 1.54 -14.06 -6.10
N SER A 94 2.67 -14.64 -5.68
CA SER A 94 3.05 -16.00 -6.10
C SER A 94 2.06 -17.04 -5.57
N PHE A 95 1.59 -16.87 -4.33
CA PHE A 95 0.52 -17.68 -3.74
C PHE A 95 -0.80 -17.54 -4.52
N ALA A 96 -1.15 -16.30 -4.86
CA ALA A 96 -2.34 -16.04 -5.67
C ALA A 96 -2.26 -16.72 -7.05
N MET A 97 -1.08 -16.68 -7.71
CA MET A 97 -0.85 -17.37 -8.99
C MET A 97 -0.91 -18.90 -8.84
N ALA A 98 -0.37 -19.46 -7.78
CA ALA A 98 -0.44 -20.91 -7.52
C ALA A 98 -1.89 -21.41 -7.40
N ASN A 99 -2.79 -20.59 -6.84
CA ASN A 99 -4.19 -20.93 -6.60
C ASN A 99 -5.15 -20.52 -7.73
N THR A 100 -4.66 -19.96 -8.82
CA THR A 100 -5.45 -19.59 -10.01
C THR A 100 -4.86 -20.12 -11.30
N GLY A 101 -3.57 -20.42 -11.32
CA GLY A 101 -2.82 -20.73 -12.53
C GLY A 101 -2.37 -19.48 -13.29
N ILE A 102 -1.42 -19.65 -14.20
CA ILE A 102 -0.72 -18.53 -14.84
C ILE A 102 -1.68 -17.67 -15.68
N VAL A 103 -2.56 -18.29 -16.49
CA VAL A 103 -3.40 -17.54 -17.43
C VAL A 103 -4.49 -16.77 -16.70
N LEU A 104 -5.21 -17.42 -15.77
CA LEU A 104 -6.27 -16.74 -15.03
C LEU A 104 -5.69 -15.62 -14.16
N PHE A 105 -4.58 -15.87 -13.49
CA PHE A 105 -3.89 -14.83 -12.70
C PHE A 105 -3.50 -13.64 -13.56
N THR A 106 -2.92 -13.88 -14.74
CA THR A 106 -2.51 -12.80 -15.66
C THR A 106 -3.71 -11.94 -16.06
N ILE A 107 -4.83 -12.57 -16.45
CA ILE A 107 -6.06 -11.85 -16.81
C ILE A 107 -6.57 -11.01 -15.62
N LEU A 108 -6.59 -11.58 -14.42
CA LEU A 108 -7.04 -10.89 -13.21
C LEU A 108 -6.11 -9.72 -12.84
N LEU A 109 -4.79 -9.92 -12.92
CA LEU A 109 -3.79 -8.88 -12.63
C LEU A 109 -3.94 -7.68 -13.57
N PHE A 110 -4.04 -7.92 -14.89
CA PHE A 110 -4.29 -6.86 -15.87
C PHE A 110 -5.66 -6.21 -15.67
N GLY A 111 -6.69 -7.01 -15.39
CA GLY A 111 -8.02 -6.51 -15.10
C GLY A 111 -8.03 -5.54 -13.92
N VAL A 112 -7.48 -5.95 -12.78
CA VAL A 112 -7.42 -5.10 -11.57
C VAL A 112 -6.58 -3.85 -11.81
N ALA A 113 -5.45 -3.94 -12.53
CA ALA A 113 -4.62 -2.78 -12.87
C ALA A 113 -5.38 -1.74 -13.72
N ILE A 114 -6.10 -2.19 -14.76
CA ILE A 114 -6.91 -1.31 -15.63
C ILE A 114 -8.06 -0.68 -14.82
N LEU A 115 -8.76 -1.47 -14.00
CA LEU A 115 -9.84 -0.97 -13.16
C LEU A 115 -9.33 0.03 -12.11
N SER A 116 -8.13 -0.20 -11.57
CA SER A 116 -7.47 0.73 -10.64
C SER A 116 -7.10 2.06 -11.32
N LEU A 117 -6.58 2.03 -12.56
CA LEU A 117 -6.34 3.22 -13.36
C LEU A 117 -7.61 4.01 -13.64
N TYR A 118 -8.68 3.30 -14.00
CA TYR A 118 -9.99 3.93 -14.22
C TYR A 118 -10.52 4.57 -12.95
N SER A 119 -10.38 3.91 -11.81
CA SER A 119 -10.76 4.43 -10.52
C SER A 119 -9.99 5.70 -10.13
N VAL A 120 -8.67 5.71 -10.33
CA VAL A 120 -7.85 6.92 -10.11
C VAL A 120 -8.31 8.05 -11.02
N HIS A 121 -8.64 7.77 -12.29
CA HIS A 121 -9.21 8.76 -13.20
C HIS A 121 -10.51 9.36 -12.65
N LEU A 122 -11.45 8.53 -12.21
CA LEU A 122 -12.70 8.99 -11.59
C LEU A 122 -12.44 9.85 -10.36
N LEU A 123 -11.47 9.45 -9.52
CA LEU A 123 -11.09 10.19 -8.31
C LEU A 123 -10.51 11.57 -8.64
N LEU A 124 -9.63 11.68 -9.65
CA LEU A 124 -9.04 12.95 -10.07
C LEU A 124 -10.06 13.91 -10.69
N VAL A 125 -11.00 13.39 -11.48
CA VAL A 125 -12.13 14.19 -12.00
C VAL A 125 -13.01 14.67 -10.86
N THR A 126 -13.33 13.78 -9.92
CA THR A 126 -14.15 14.11 -8.75
C THR A 126 -13.48 15.14 -7.85
N ALA A 127 -12.17 15.07 -7.67
CA ALA A 127 -11.41 16.05 -6.88
C ALA A 127 -11.46 17.45 -7.50
N LYS A 128 -11.37 17.54 -8.83
CA LYS A 128 -11.53 18.81 -9.56
C LYS A 128 -12.92 19.42 -9.36
N GLU A 129 -13.97 18.65 -9.63
CA GLU A 129 -15.37 19.13 -9.53
C GLU A 129 -15.83 19.33 -8.06
N GLY A 130 -15.32 18.47 -7.16
CA GLY A 130 -15.58 18.56 -5.73
C GLY A 130 -14.78 19.65 -5.03
N GLY A 131 -13.75 20.21 -5.66
CA GLY A 131 -12.93 21.32 -5.13
C GLY A 131 -12.13 20.96 -3.88
N SER A 132 -11.78 19.70 -3.66
CA SER A 132 -10.94 19.28 -2.53
C SER A 132 -9.99 18.16 -2.91
N LEU A 133 -8.76 18.22 -2.38
CA LEU A 133 -7.72 17.19 -2.51
C LEU A 133 -7.64 16.29 -1.27
N ILE A 134 -8.63 16.37 -0.40
CA ILE A 134 -8.75 15.52 0.80
C ILE A 134 -9.88 14.52 0.57
N TYR A 135 -9.54 13.23 0.62
CA TYR A 135 -10.45 12.13 0.29
C TYR A 135 -11.71 12.13 1.17
N GLU A 136 -11.55 12.36 2.48
CA GLU A 136 -12.64 12.40 3.45
C GLU A 136 -13.57 13.62 3.23
N LYS A 137 -13.01 14.77 2.81
CA LYS A 137 -13.83 15.95 2.46
C LYS A 137 -14.65 15.71 1.19
N LEU A 138 -14.12 14.95 0.23
CA LEU A 138 -14.90 14.54 -0.95
C LEU A 138 -16.09 13.67 -0.52
N GLY A 139 -15.89 12.73 0.40
CA GLY A 139 -16.94 11.92 0.99
C GLY A 139 -18.00 12.77 1.68
N GLU A 140 -17.58 13.76 2.46
CA GLU A 140 -18.48 14.70 3.14
C GLU A 140 -19.28 15.55 2.15
N ARG A 141 -18.66 16.03 1.07
CA ARG A 141 -19.36 16.81 0.02
C ARG A 141 -20.34 15.96 -0.79
N ALA A 142 -20.02 14.67 -1.00
CA ALA A 142 -20.84 13.76 -1.78
C ALA A 142 -22.10 13.28 -1.01
N PHE A 143 -21.91 12.81 0.21
CA PHE A 143 -22.95 12.13 1.00
C PHE A 143 -23.10 12.67 2.44
N GLY A 144 -22.46 13.79 2.77
CA GLY A 144 -22.46 14.32 4.11
C GLY A 144 -21.64 13.46 5.08
N TRP A 145 -22.10 13.42 6.34
CA TRP A 145 -21.42 12.71 7.40
C TRP A 145 -21.23 11.19 7.15
N PRO A 146 -22.21 10.43 6.61
CA PRO A 146 -22.01 9.03 6.25
C PRO A 146 -20.91 8.81 5.22
N GLY A 147 -20.81 9.67 4.19
CA GLY A 147 -19.76 9.60 3.20
C GLY A 147 -18.35 9.89 3.76
N LYS A 148 -18.27 10.84 4.71
CA LYS A 148 -17.04 11.13 5.44
C LYS A 148 -16.58 9.92 6.25
N ILE A 149 -17.47 9.28 6.99
CA ILE A 149 -17.13 8.10 7.79
C ILE A 149 -16.77 6.92 6.93
N ALA A 150 -17.46 6.67 5.82
CA ALA A 150 -17.15 5.59 4.91
C ALA A 150 -15.74 5.75 4.32
N ALA A 151 -15.38 6.95 3.86
CA ALA A 151 -14.03 7.26 3.36
C ALA A 151 -12.99 7.07 4.46
N PHE A 152 -13.23 7.64 5.62
CA PHE A 152 -12.37 7.60 6.77
C PHE A 152 -12.12 6.18 7.28
N GLY A 153 -13.19 5.42 7.48
CA GLY A 153 -13.13 4.03 7.94
C GLY A 153 -12.38 3.13 6.95
N SER A 154 -12.61 3.32 5.64
CA SER A 154 -11.92 2.55 4.62
C SER A 154 -10.42 2.85 4.58
N ILE A 155 -10.01 4.13 4.71
CA ILE A 155 -8.60 4.52 4.78
C ILE A 155 -7.93 3.95 6.02
N ILE A 156 -8.56 4.09 7.19
CA ILE A 156 -8.00 3.54 8.44
C ILE A 156 -7.86 2.03 8.35
N MET A 157 -8.91 1.33 7.91
CA MET A 157 -8.89 -0.13 7.79
C MET A 157 -7.82 -0.62 6.81
N GLN A 158 -7.66 0.04 5.66
CA GLN A 158 -6.63 -0.26 4.68
C GLN A 158 -5.21 -0.08 5.27
N ASN A 159 -4.97 1.02 5.95
CA ASN A 159 -3.66 1.30 6.55
C ASN A 159 -3.36 0.38 7.75
N ILE A 160 -4.37 0.01 8.56
CA ILE A 160 -4.23 -1.02 9.60
C ILE A 160 -3.85 -2.36 8.97
N GLY A 161 -4.50 -2.76 7.88
CA GLY A 161 -4.17 -3.98 7.15
C GLY A 161 -2.75 -3.97 6.59
N ALA A 162 -2.34 -2.86 5.96
CA ALA A 162 -0.98 -2.69 5.46
C ALA A 162 0.06 -2.76 6.58
N MET A 163 -0.18 -2.06 7.70
CA MET A 163 0.73 -2.08 8.84
C MET A 163 0.80 -3.47 9.49
N SER A 164 -0.34 -4.16 9.62
CA SER A 164 -0.37 -5.54 10.15
C SER A 164 0.43 -6.48 9.26
N SER A 165 0.31 -6.39 7.94
CA SER A 165 1.07 -7.23 7.02
C SER A 165 2.59 -6.95 7.09
N TYR A 166 3.01 -5.70 7.26
CA TYR A 166 4.43 -5.37 7.51
C TYR A 166 4.94 -5.96 8.82
N LEU A 167 4.15 -5.89 9.88
CA LEU A 167 4.51 -6.50 11.17
C LEU A 167 4.53 -8.04 11.10
N PHE A 168 3.71 -8.67 10.25
CA PHE A 168 3.80 -10.10 9.96
C PHE A 168 5.14 -10.47 9.33
N ILE A 169 5.60 -9.69 8.35
CA ILE A 169 6.92 -9.90 7.74
C ILE A 169 8.02 -9.81 8.81
N VAL A 170 7.95 -8.82 9.70
CA VAL A 170 8.89 -8.70 10.83
C VAL A 170 8.81 -9.93 11.74
N LYS A 171 7.60 -10.42 12.06
CA LYS A 171 7.37 -11.58 12.92
C LYS A 171 8.01 -12.86 12.37
N TYR A 172 7.96 -13.08 11.07
CA TYR A 172 8.47 -14.30 10.44
C TYR A 172 9.94 -14.18 10.02
N GLU A 173 10.34 -13.06 9.44
CA GLU A 173 11.66 -12.93 8.83
C GLU A 173 12.75 -12.52 9.84
N LEU A 174 12.43 -11.76 10.90
CA LEU A 174 13.43 -11.33 11.87
C LEU A 174 14.06 -12.48 12.67
N PRO A 175 13.29 -13.49 13.16
CA PRO A 175 13.89 -14.65 13.79
C PRO A 175 14.87 -15.40 12.88
N GLU A 176 14.54 -15.52 11.59
CA GLU A 176 15.40 -16.21 10.62
C GLU A 176 16.71 -15.43 10.36
N VAL A 177 16.64 -14.10 10.31
CA VAL A 177 17.83 -13.26 10.21
C VAL A 177 18.70 -13.39 11.45
N ILE A 178 18.12 -13.40 12.66
CA ILE A 178 18.87 -13.58 13.90
C ILE A 178 19.55 -14.95 13.94
N ARG A 179 18.83 -16.01 13.56
CA ARG A 179 19.40 -17.37 13.46
C ARG A 179 20.58 -17.43 12.50
N ALA A 180 20.45 -16.80 11.33
CA ALA A 180 21.51 -16.78 10.33
C ALA A 180 22.76 -16.01 10.80
N LEU A 181 22.59 -14.92 11.55
CA LEU A 181 23.68 -14.09 12.05
C LEU A 181 24.38 -14.71 13.27
N THR A 182 23.66 -15.39 14.14
CA THR A 182 24.23 -15.90 15.40
C THR A 182 24.91 -17.25 15.27
N SER A 183 24.74 -17.96 14.14
CA SER A 183 25.33 -19.31 13.88
C SER A 183 25.11 -20.33 15.01
N PHE A 184 24.24 -20.04 15.99
CA PHE A 184 23.95 -20.90 17.12
C PHE A 184 23.04 -22.05 16.72
N LYS A 185 23.44 -23.25 16.98
CA LYS A 185 22.53 -24.42 17.00
C LYS A 185 21.52 -24.18 18.14
N PRO A 186 20.22 -24.32 17.90
CA PRO A 186 19.23 -24.12 18.96
C PRO A 186 19.38 -25.25 20.00
N LEU A 187 19.96 -24.90 21.13
CA LEU A 187 20.01 -25.76 22.32
C LEU A 187 18.94 -25.19 23.28
N CYS A 188 17.74 -25.73 23.23
CA CYS A 188 16.55 -25.30 23.99
C CYS A 188 15.79 -24.09 23.48
N SER A 189 14.47 -24.10 23.72
CA SER A 189 13.46 -23.08 23.41
C SER A 189 13.93 -21.66 23.81
N GLU A 190 14.58 -20.97 22.91
CA GLU A 190 15.09 -19.63 23.15
C GLU A 190 13.96 -18.61 22.95
N TRP A 191 13.43 -18.07 24.05
CA TRP A 191 12.33 -17.10 24.06
C TRP A 191 12.57 -15.88 23.16
N TYR A 192 13.84 -15.46 22.97
CA TYR A 192 14.24 -14.31 22.17
C TYR A 192 14.14 -14.57 20.65
N LEU A 193 13.94 -15.82 20.21
CA LEU A 193 13.65 -16.17 18.80
C LEU A 193 12.16 -16.27 18.52
N ASN A 194 11.32 -16.04 19.52
CA ASN A 194 9.88 -16.03 19.30
C ASN A 194 9.47 -14.74 18.57
N GLY A 195 8.93 -14.91 17.34
CA GLY A 195 8.51 -13.80 16.49
C GLY A 195 7.50 -12.84 17.15
N ASN A 196 6.63 -13.35 18.06
CA ASN A 196 5.68 -12.51 18.78
C ASN A 196 6.37 -11.52 19.73
N TYR A 197 7.43 -11.92 20.42
CA TYR A 197 8.20 -11.00 21.27
C TYR A 197 9.03 -10.04 20.43
N LEU A 198 9.62 -10.53 19.34
CA LEU A 198 10.45 -9.72 18.44
C LEU A 198 9.64 -8.61 17.76
N VAL A 199 8.42 -8.89 17.29
CA VAL A 199 7.58 -7.86 16.66
C VAL A 199 7.19 -6.76 17.65
N VAL A 200 6.90 -7.11 18.91
CA VAL A 200 6.61 -6.12 19.96
C VAL A 200 7.86 -5.31 20.29
N PHE A 201 9.02 -5.95 20.39
CA PHE A 201 10.29 -5.27 20.66
C PHE A 201 10.64 -4.26 19.55
N VAL A 202 10.54 -4.65 18.28
CA VAL A 202 10.77 -3.75 17.14
C VAL A 202 9.73 -2.63 17.10
N SER A 203 8.46 -2.92 17.41
CA SER A 203 7.41 -1.91 17.46
C SER A 203 7.69 -0.82 18.49
N ILE A 204 8.14 -1.19 19.69
CA ILE A 204 8.42 -0.24 20.77
C ILE A 204 9.80 0.44 20.58
N GLY A 205 10.84 -0.32 20.20
CA GLY A 205 12.21 0.15 20.13
C GLY A 205 12.56 0.95 18.88
N VAL A 206 11.92 0.64 17.76
CA VAL A 206 12.25 1.23 16.45
C VAL A 206 11.07 1.98 15.85
N ILE A 207 9.90 1.31 15.69
CA ILE A 207 8.78 1.87 14.96
C ILE A 207 8.14 3.04 15.72
N LEU A 208 7.93 2.91 17.04
CA LEU A 208 7.31 3.96 17.84
C LEU A 208 8.15 5.25 17.83
N PRO A 209 9.47 5.23 18.10
CA PRO A 209 10.30 6.44 18.00
C PRO A 209 10.27 7.09 16.62
N LEU A 210 10.36 6.30 15.54
CA LEU A 210 10.27 6.82 14.18
C LEU A 210 8.89 7.42 13.88
N SER A 211 7.83 6.82 14.42
CA SER A 211 6.45 7.31 14.24
C SER A 211 6.17 8.61 15.00
N LEU A 212 6.98 8.98 15.98
CA LEU A 212 6.84 10.24 16.73
C LEU A 212 7.41 11.44 15.99
N LEU A 213 8.20 11.23 14.94
CA LEU A 213 8.73 12.32 14.13
C LEU A 213 7.58 13.13 13.51
N LYS A 214 7.66 14.47 13.63
CA LYS A 214 6.63 15.39 13.13
C LYS A 214 6.66 15.55 11.63
N ASN A 215 7.84 15.55 11.04
CA ASN A 215 8.06 15.85 9.62
C ASN A 215 8.43 14.59 8.86
N LEU A 216 7.68 14.28 7.83
CA LEU A 216 7.96 13.23 6.86
C LEU A 216 8.81 13.74 5.69
N GLY A 217 9.62 14.80 5.88
CA GLY A 217 10.43 15.39 4.82
C GLY A 217 11.45 14.43 4.17
N TYR A 218 11.78 13.33 4.86
CA TYR A 218 12.62 12.26 4.32
C TYR A 218 11.81 11.20 3.53
N LEU A 219 10.48 11.37 3.41
CA LEU A 219 9.57 10.40 2.77
C LEU A 219 10.02 10.03 1.34
N GLY A 220 10.48 10.99 0.57
CA GLY A 220 10.95 10.73 -0.79
C GLY A 220 12.20 9.85 -0.83
N TYR A 221 13.13 10.05 0.10
CA TYR A 221 14.35 9.24 0.19
C TYR A 221 14.07 7.83 0.70
N THR A 222 13.22 7.70 1.71
CA THR A 222 12.80 6.37 2.23
C THR A 222 11.99 5.60 1.20
N SER A 223 11.13 6.27 0.42
CA SER A 223 10.40 5.64 -0.68
C SER A 223 11.33 5.12 -1.77
N GLY A 224 12.33 5.92 -2.18
CA GLY A 224 13.32 5.49 -3.16
C GLY A 224 14.17 4.32 -2.67
N PHE A 225 14.59 4.35 -1.40
CA PHE A 225 15.34 3.25 -0.79
C PHE A 225 14.49 1.97 -0.69
N SER A 226 13.26 2.06 -0.21
CA SER A 226 12.32 0.93 -0.10
C SER A 226 12.07 0.29 -1.47
N LEU A 227 11.83 1.12 -2.50
CA LEU A 227 11.64 0.64 -3.87
C LEU A 227 12.89 -0.09 -4.39
N SER A 228 14.09 0.42 -4.10
CA SER A 228 15.36 -0.22 -4.48
C SER A 228 15.53 -1.59 -3.80
N CYS A 229 15.16 -1.71 -2.52
CA CYS A 229 15.17 -2.99 -1.80
C CYS A 229 14.23 -4.01 -2.45
N MET A 230 13.05 -3.57 -2.91
CA MET A 230 12.09 -4.46 -3.56
C MET A 230 12.51 -4.86 -4.99
N VAL A 231 13.19 -3.98 -5.72
CA VAL A 231 13.82 -4.34 -7.00
C VAL A 231 14.93 -5.38 -6.78
N PHE A 232 15.73 -5.21 -5.73
CA PHE A 232 16.74 -6.20 -5.35
C PHE A 232 16.11 -7.55 -4.99
N PHE A 233 15.03 -7.54 -4.18
CA PHE A 233 14.25 -8.74 -3.88
C PHE A 233 13.80 -9.45 -5.16
N LEU A 234 13.19 -8.74 -6.10
CA LEU A 234 12.74 -9.29 -7.37
C LEU A 234 13.91 -9.90 -8.17
N GLY A 235 15.03 -9.20 -8.24
CA GLY A 235 16.23 -9.71 -8.92
C GLY A 235 16.74 -11.02 -8.32
N VAL A 236 16.71 -11.15 -6.99
CA VAL A 236 17.11 -12.39 -6.31
C VAL A 236 16.10 -13.51 -6.53
N VAL A 237 14.79 -13.23 -6.53
CA VAL A 237 13.76 -14.24 -6.85
C VAL A 237 13.99 -14.80 -8.26
N ILE A 238 14.24 -13.94 -9.25
CA ILE A 238 14.55 -14.37 -10.62
C ILE A 238 15.84 -15.20 -10.66
N TYR A 239 16.89 -14.74 -9.99
CA TYR A 239 18.17 -15.45 -9.91
C TYR A 239 18.01 -16.84 -9.27
N LYS A 240 17.28 -16.93 -8.15
CA LYS A 240 17.05 -18.20 -7.45
C LYS A 240 16.28 -19.21 -8.28
N LYS A 241 15.35 -18.77 -9.14
CA LYS A 241 14.69 -19.67 -10.10
C LYS A 241 15.70 -20.37 -11.01
N THR A 242 16.76 -19.68 -11.43
CA THR A 242 17.79 -20.29 -12.30
C THR A 242 18.70 -21.28 -11.57
N GLN A 243 18.79 -21.20 -10.24
CA GLN A 243 19.68 -22.03 -9.41
C GLN A 243 18.97 -23.28 -8.86
N LEU A 244 17.65 -23.26 -8.71
CA LEU A 244 16.89 -24.35 -8.15
C LEU A 244 16.45 -25.33 -9.25
N PRO A 245 16.99 -26.59 -9.23
CA PRO A 245 16.43 -27.64 -10.07
C PRO A 245 15.04 -28.03 -9.58
N CYS A 246 14.19 -28.45 -10.49
CA CYS A 246 12.95 -29.11 -10.17
C CYS A 246 13.11 -30.63 -10.45
N PRO A 247 12.68 -31.50 -9.56
CA PRO A 247 11.98 -31.31 -8.28
C PRO A 247 12.90 -30.82 -7.15
N LEU A 248 12.29 -30.08 -6.20
CA LEU A 248 13.02 -29.51 -5.07
C LEU A 248 13.53 -30.61 -4.13
N PRO A 249 14.83 -30.67 -3.78
CA PRO A 249 15.41 -31.80 -3.04
C PRO A 249 14.86 -32.00 -1.62
N PHE A 250 14.13 -31.03 -1.09
CA PHE A 250 13.61 -31.06 0.28
C PHE A 250 12.34 -31.92 0.43
N PHE A 251 11.53 -32.10 -0.61
CA PHE A 251 10.27 -32.86 -0.53
C PHE A 251 10.49 -34.37 -0.48
N TYR A 252 11.66 -34.86 -0.89
CA TYR A 252 12.01 -36.28 -0.79
C TYR A 252 12.21 -36.79 0.63
N HIS A 253 12.54 -35.95 1.60
CA HIS A 253 12.84 -36.40 2.97
C HIS A 253 11.60 -36.72 3.80
N HIS A 254 10.41 -36.30 3.40
CA HIS A 254 9.18 -36.58 4.19
C HIS A 254 8.44 -37.85 3.76
N SER A 255 8.69 -38.36 2.55
CA SER A 255 8.05 -39.57 2.04
C SER A 255 8.76 -40.86 2.51
N THR A 256 10.00 -40.77 2.98
CA THR A 256 10.81 -41.97 3.36
C THR A 256 10.81 -42.28 4.85
N LEU A 257 10.14 -41.49 5.71
CA LEU A 257 10.06 -41.80 7.16
C LEU A 257 8.96 -42.80 7.53
N GLY A 258 8.26 -43.38 6.57
CA GLY A 258 7.18 -44.36 6.79
C GLY A 258 7.56 -45.81 6.55
N SER A 259 8.80 -46.16 6.19
CA SER A 259 9.21 -47.55 5.99
C SER A 259 10.44 -47.85 6.81
N HIS A 260 10.23 -48.55 7.92
CA HIS A 260 11.25 -49.32 8.62
C HIS A 260 11.77 -50.39 7.67
N ASP A 261 13.06 -50.33 7.28
CA ASP A 261 13.97 -51.45 7.33
C ASP A 261 15.38 -51.00 6.91
N ALA A 262 16.30 -51.21 7.82
CA ALA A 262 17.73 -51.00 7.62
C ALA A 262 18.33 -52.12 6.77
N HIS A 263 18.98 -51.81 5.66
CA HIS A 263 20.19 -52.50 5.25
C HIS A 263 21.08 -51.65 4.32
N HIS A 264 22.35 -51.61 4.62
CA HIS A 264 23.49 -51.05 3.90
C HIS A 264 23.39 -51.24 2.38
N SER A 265 23.48 -50.19 1.61
CA SER A 265 24.17 -50.25 0.32
C SER A 265 24.54 -48.83 -0.18
N THR A 266 25.79 -48.63 -0.42
CA THR A 266 26.44 -47.52 -1.11
C THR A 266 25.96 -47.42 -2.56
N GLY A 267 25.55 -46.21 -2.97
CA GLY A 267 25.24 -45.89 -4.37
C GLY A 267 23.77 -45.66 -4.63
N VAL A 268 23.22 -44.53 -4.15
CA VAL A 268 21.86 -44.12 -4.52
C VAL A 268 21.90 -43.48 -5.88
N HIS A 269 21.61 -44.26 -6.93
CA HIS A 269 21.14 -43.75 -8.20
C HIS A 269 19.71 -43.22 -7.99
N PHE A 270 19.53 -41.89 -8.00
CA PHE A 270 18.22 -41.25 -7.97
C PHE A 270 17.49 -41.62 -9.25
N GLN A 271 16.50 -42.51 -9.21
CA GLN A 271 15.49 -42.63 -10.22
C GLN A 271 14.31 -41.74 -9.82
N PRO A 272 13.93 -40.77 -10.63
CA PRO A 272 12.73 -39.96 -10.39
C PRO A 272 11.48 -40.87 -10.41
N HIS A 273 10.63 -40.75 -9.40
CA HIS A 273 9.31 -41.38 -9.43
C HIS A 273 8.45 -40.69 -10.49
N PRO A 274 7.58 -41.41 -11.22
CA PRO A 274 6.71 -40.76 -12.23
C PRO A 274 5.81 -39.66 -11.66
N ASP A 275 5.47 -39.69 -10.37
CA ASP A 275 4.70 -38.65 -9.69
C ASP A 275 5.50 -37.34 -9.47
N ASP A 276 6.83 -37.38 -9.60
CA ASP A 276 7.69 -36.23 -9.37
C ASP A 276 7.74 -35.27 -10.57
N GLU A 277 7.48 -35.77 -11.79
CA GLU A 277 7.37 -34.93 -12.99
C GLU A 277 6.10 -34.08 -12.96
N GLU A 278 5.03 -34.56 -12.33
CA GLU A 278 3.76 -33.84 -12.23
C GLU A 278 3.87 -32.62 -11.29
N MET A 279 4.75 -32.68 -10.29
CA MET A 279 4.98 -31.59 -9.32
C MET A 279 5.67 -30.37 -9.94
N CYS A 280 6.36 -30.53 -11.08
CA CYS A 280 7.11 -29.46 -11.78
C CYS A 280 6.40 -28.91 -13.00
N THR A 281 5.14 -29.28 -13.24
CA THR A 281 4.38 -28.79 -14.37
C THR A 281 3.60 -27.53 -14.01
N PRO A 282 3.77 -26.42 -14.79
CA PRO A 282 3.00 -25.21 -14.53
C PRO A 282 1.52 -25.41 -14.88
N LYS A 283 0.64 -25.05 -13.97
CA LYS A 283 -0.80 -25.07 -14.16
C LYS A 283 -1.28 -23.75 -14.76
N TYR A 284 -2.06 -23.82 -15.82
CA TYR A 284 -2.58 -22.64 -16.51
C TYR A 284 -3.88 -22.13 -15.88
N PHE A 285 -4.74 -23.04 -15.42
CA PHE A 285 -6.00 -22.72 -14.74
C PHE A 285 -6.15 -23.62 -13.51
N VAL A 286 -6.40 -23.00 -12.37
CA VAL A 286 -6.65 -23.67 -11.09
C VAL A 286 -7.87 -23.03 -10.43
N PHE A 287 -8.77 -23.87 -9.92
CA PHE A 287 -9.93 -23.46 -9.15
C PHE A 287 -10.00 -24.29 -7.86
N ASN A 288 -9.73 -23.63 -6.73
CA ASN A 288 -9.82 -24.24 -5.42
C ASN A 288 -10.44 -23.24 -4.42
N SER A 289 -10.61 -23.62 -3.16
CA SER A 289 -11.15 -22.70 -2.13
C SER A 289 -10.28 -21.45 -1.94
N GLN A 290 -8.98 -21.57 -2.15
CA GLN A 290 -8.01 -20.47 -2.02
C GLN A 290 -8.07 -19.48 -3.18
N THR A 291 -8.65 -19.85 -4.33
CA THR A 291 -8.89 -18.94 -5.47
C THR A 291 -9.72 -17.71 -5.06
N ALA A 292 -10.59 -17.86 -4.06
CA ALA A 292 -11.38 -16.76 -3.50
C ALA A 292 -10.54 -15.60 -2.93
N TYR A 293 -9.32 -15.88 -2.50
CA TYR A 293 -8.40 -14.87 -1.96
C TYR A 293 -7.63 -14.09 -3.04
N THR A 294 -7.56 -14.58 -4.27
CA THR A 294 -6.72 -14.01 -5.33
C THR A 294 -7.12 -12.57 -5.66
N VAL A 295 -8.38 -12.30 -5.97
CA VAL A 295 -8.80 -10.93 -6.34
C VAL A 295 -8.71 -9.97 -5.15
N PRO A 296 -9.08 -10.34 -3.92
CA PRO A 296 -8.75 -9.57 -2.73
C PRO A 296 -7.27 -9.23 -2.56
N ILE A 297 -6.38 -10.21 -2.75
CA ILE A 297 -4.92 -9.98 -2.71
C ILE A 297 -4.49 -8.97 -3.78
N LEU A 298 -5.00 -9.10 -5.01
CA LEU A 298 -4.73 -8.16 -6.10
C LEU A 298 -5.28 -6.77 -5.80
N ALA A 299 -6.50 -6.66 -5.27
CA ALA A 299 -7.08 -5.39 -4.86
C ALA A 299 -6.23 -4.72 -3.76
N PHE A 300 -5.82 -5.48 -2.74
CA PHE A 300 -4.91 -5.01 -1.70
C PHE A 300 -3.58 -4.52 -2.27
N ALA A 301 -3.00 -5.26 -3.23
CA ALA A 301 -1.72 -4.93 -3.85
C ALA A 301 -1.76 -3.64 -4.70
N PHE A 302 -2.88 -3.33 -5.35
CA PHE A 302 -3.00 -2.15 -6.23
C PHE A 302 -3.64 -0.93 -5.56
N VAL A 303 -4.04 -1.00 -4.29
CA VAL A 303 -4.65 0.14 -3.64
C VAL A 303 -3.64 1.26 -3.38
N CYS A 304 -3.87 2.40 -4.00
CA CYS A 304 -3.06 3.62 -3.80
C CYS A 304 -3.95 4.86 -3.60
N HIS A 305 -5.25 4.69 -3.59
CA HIS A 305 -6.23 5.77 -3.63
C HIS A 305 -6.11 6.77 -2.49
N PRO A 306 -5.80 6.38 -1.23
CA PRO A 306 -5.56 7.34 -0.16
C PRO A 306 -4.38 8.26 -0.43
N GLU A 307 -3.35 7.78 -1.16
CA GLU A 307 -2.10 8.50 -1.40
C GLU A 307 -2.14 9.36 -2.67
N VAL A 308 -3.07 9.08 -3.60
CA VAL A 308 -3.17 9.80 -4.89
C VAL A 308 -3.40 11.28 -4.68
N LEU A 309 -4.36 11.68 -3.84
CA LEU A 309 -4.68 13.09 -3.63
C LEU A 309 -3.61 13.85 -2.85
N PRO A 310 -3.01 13.32 -1.77
CA PRO A 310 -1.84 13.91 -1.12
C PRO A 310 -0.66 14.13 -2.08
N ILE A 311 -0.29 13.11 -2.88
CA ILE A 311 0.79 13.23 -3.87
C ILE A 311 0.44 14.28 -4.94
N TYR A 312 -0.83 14.36 -5.36
CA TYR A 312 -1.30 15.38 -6.30
C TYR A 312 -1.17 16.79 -5.70
N SER A 313 -1.44 16.97 -4.40
CA SER A 313 -1.28 18.27 -3.74
C SER A 313 0.17 18.74 -3.67
N GLU A 314 1.13 17.83 -3.56
CA GLU A 314 2.56 18.11 -3.48
C GLU A 314 3.25 18.22 -4.86
N LEU A 315 2.56 17.85 -5.94
CA LEU A 315 3.12 17.85 -7.29
C LEU A 315 3.40 19.27 -7.78
N LYS A 316 4.64 19.54 -8.20
CA LYS A 316 5.05 20.82 -8.81
C LYS A 316 4.30 21.03 -10.12
N ASP A 317 3.76 22.25 -10.32
CA ASP A 317 2.94 22.60 -11.48
C ASP A 317 1.84 21.56 -11.70
N ARG A 318 1.03 21.37 -10.67
CA ARG A 318 0.02 20.32 -10.61
C ARG A 318 -1.08 20.50 -11.65
N THR A 319 -1.21 19.51 -12.53
CA THR A 319 -2.33 19.39 -13.47
C THR A 319 -2.91 17.99 -13.39
N ARG A 320 -4.21 17.85 -13.69
CA ARG A 320 -4.86 16.55 -13.72
C ARG A 320 -4.14 15.57 -14.68
N LYS A 321 -3.77 16.06 -15.88
CA LYS A 321 -3.04 15.24 -16.87
C LYS A 321 -1.69 14.76 -16.32
N LYS A 322 -0.95 15.65 -15.66
CA LYS A 322 0.35 15.30 -15.07
C LYS A 322 0.21 14.23 -13.97
N MET A 323 -0.79 14.37 -13.08
CA MET A 323 -1.06 13.37 -12.05
C MET A 323 -1.59 12.05 -12.63
N GLN A 324 -2.42 12.10 -13.68
CA GLN A 324 -2.84 10.89 -14.39
C GLN A 324 -1.64 10.16 -15.01
N ASN A 325 -0.68 10.89 -15.59
CA ASN A 325 0.55 10.30 -16.14
C ASN A 325 1.45 9.71 -15.03
N VAL A 326 1.54 10.35 -13.86
CA VAL A 326 2.19 9.78 -12.68
C VAL A 326 1.55 8.43 -12.32
N SER A 327 0.23 8.40 -12.23
CA SER A 327 -0.51 7.17 -11.87
C SER A 327 -0.38 6.08 -12.93
N ASN A 328 -0.46 6.44 -14.21
CA ASN A 328 -0.29 5.50 -15.32
C ASN A 328 1.09 4.84 -15.29
N LEU A 329 2.14 5.65 -15.12
CA LEU A 329 3.52 5.14 -15.10
C LEU A 329 3.79 4.30 -13.83
N SER A 330 3.30 4.73 -12.67
CA SER A 330 3.46 3.98 -11.42
C SER A 330 2.74 2.64 -11.47
N ILE A 331 1.48 2.59 -11.89
CA ILE A 331 0.71 1.34 -11.98
C ILE A 331 1.30 0.41 -13.05
N LEU A 332 1.76 0.94 -14.19
CA LEU A 332 2.43 0.13 -15.22
C LEU A 332 3.72 -0.50 -14.70
N THR A 333 4.54 0.27 -14.00
CA THR A 333 5.79 -0.23 -13.39
C THR A 333 5.49 -1.34 -12.38
N MET A 334 4.48 -1.12 -11.51
CA MET A 334 4.07 -2.12 -10.53
C MET A 334 3.45 -3.36 -11.17
N LEU A 335 2.67 -3.21 -12.23
CA LEU A 335 2.11 -4.33 -13.00
C LEU A 335 3.22 -5.26 -13.51
N ILE A 336 4.30 -4.68 -14.07
CA ILE A 336 5.46 -5.45 -14.55
C ILE A 336 6.15 -6.16 -13.39
N MET A 337 6.43 -5.44 -12.29
CA MET A 337 7.10 -6.01 -11.12
C MET A 337 6.27 -7.12 -10.46
N TYR A 338 4.96 -6.92 -10.35
CA TYR A 338 4.04 -7.90 -9.79
C TYR A 338 3.93 -9.16 -10.64
N MET A 339 3.86 -8.99 -11.97
CA MET A 339 3.86 -10.12 -12.89
C MET A 339 5.15 -10.93 -12.78
N LEU A 340 6.30 -10.27 -12.76
CA LEU A 340 7.59 -10.96 -12.64
C LEU A 340 7.74 -11.65 -11.28
N SER A 341 7.38 -11.00 -10.19
CA SER A 341 7.43 -11.60 -8.85
C SER A 341 6.51 -12.81 -8.73
N ALA A 342 5.27 -12.69 -9.19
CA ALA A 342 4.30 -13.79 -9.16
C ALA A 342 4.76 -14.97 -10.02
N LEU A 343 5.20 -14.71 -11.25
CA LEU A 343 5.60 -15.75 -12.20
C LEU A 343 6.86 -16.50 -11.73
N PHE A 344 7.93 -15.76 -11.38
CA PHE A 344 9.18 -16.40 -10.98
C PHE A 344 9.07 -17.06 -9.61
N GLY A 345 8.31 -16.49 -8.66
CA GLY A 345 8.02 -17.14 -7.39
C GLY A 345 7.20 -18.42 -7.56
N TYR A 346 6.15 -18.39 -8.38
CA TYR A 346 5.35 -19.57 -8.71
C TYR A 346 6.18 -20.64 -9.42
N LEU A 347 6.91 -20.31 -10.48
CA LEU A 347 7.74 -21.25 -11.21
C LEU A 347 8.92 -21.83 -10.40
N THR A 348 9.24 -21.25 -9.26
CA THR A 348 10.26 -21.79 -8.34
C THR A 348 9.67 -22.88 -7.44
N PHE A 349 8.46 -22.69 -6.92
CA PHE A 349 7.88 -23.56 -5.89
C PHE A 349 6.59 -24.27 -6.32
N TYR A 350 6.00 -23.87 -7.44
CA TYR A 350 4.73 -24.40 -7.98
C TYR A 350 3.61 -24.37 -6.93
N ASP A 351 2.99 -25.52 -6.63
CA ASP A 351 1.89 -25.62 -5.68
C ASP A 351 2.32 -25.46 -4.20
N ASN A 352 3.62 -25.45 -3.93
CA ASN A 352 4.19 -25.36 -2.58
C ASN A 352 4.47 -23.92 -2.11
N VAL A 353 3.99 -22.93 -2.85
CA VAL A 353 4.12 -21.51 -2.47
C VAL A 353 3.24 -21.22 -1.28
N GLU A 354 3.82 -20.65 -0.22
CA GLU A 354 3.07 -20.14 0.93
C GLU A 354 2.54 -18.71 0.69
N ALA A 355 1.67 -18.26 1.60
CA ALA A 355 1.08 -16.93 1.54
C ALA A 355 2.11 -15.79 1.57
N GLU A 356 3.31 -16.05 2.08
CA GLU A 356 4.47 -15.17 2.04
C GLU A 356 5.63 -15.85 1.31
N LEU A 357 6.07 -15.27 0.19
CA LEU A 357 7.09 -15.86 -0.67
C LEU A 357 8.44 -16.04 0.02
N LEU A 358 8.88 -15.08 0.86
CA LEU A 358 10.15 -15.18 1.58
C LEU A 358 10.15 -16.33 2.58
N HIS A 359 9.02 -16.57 3.23
CA HIS A 359 8.89 -17.70 4.15
C HIS A 359 8.99 -19.03 3.41
N THR A 360 8.49 -19.12 2.17
CA THR A 360 8.67 -20.31 1.32
C THR A 360 10.14 -20.62 1.08
N PHE A 361 10.98 -19.64 0.87
CA PHE A 361 12.43 -19.82 0.71
C PHE A 361 13.12 -20.38 1.95
N THR A 362 12.58 -20.14 3.16
CA THR A 362 13.12 -20.67 4.43
C THR A 362 13.09 -22.18 4.46
N LYS A 363 12.08 -22.81 3.83
CA LYS A 363 11.93 -24.27 3.79
C LYS A 363 13.01 -24.96 2.94
N VAL A 364 13.53 -24.25 1.92
CA VAL A 364 14.50 -24.81 0.98
C VAL A 364 15.94 -24.47 1.37
N TYR A 365 16.17 -23.22 1.81
CA TYR A 365 17.50 -22.73 2.16
C TYR A 365 17.61 -22.46 3.65
N LYS A 366 18.39 -23.28 4.36
CA LYS A 366 18.68 -23.04 5.79
C LYS A 366 19.68 -21.89 5.99
N PHE A 367 20.71 -21.78 5.13
CA PHE A 367 21.73 -20.73 5.19
C PHE A 367 22.14 -20.32 3.77
N ASP A 368 21.68 -19.16 3.35
CA ASP A 368 22.04 -18.59 2.06
C ASP A 368 22.27 -17.08 2.24
N THR A 369 23.49 -16.63 1.92
CA THR A 369 23.89 -15.22 2.10
C THR A 369 23.06 -14.26 1.27
N MET A 370 22.69 -14.65 0.04
CA MET A 370 21.85 -13.81 -0.82
C MET A 370 20.45 -13.63 -0.22
N LEU A 371 19.85 -14.71 0.28
CA LEU A 371 18.54 -14.64 0.94
C LEU A 371 18.60 -13.87 2.25
N LEU A 372 19.71 -13.99 3.00
CA LEU A 372 19.92 -13.18 4.20
C LEU A 372 19.92 -11.67 3.87
N LEU A 373 20.64 -11.28 2.82
CA LEU A 373 20.67 -9.89 2.36
C LEU A 373 19.29 -9.39 1.91
N VAL A 374 18.53 -10.23 1.19
CA VAL A 374 17.16 -9.91 0.79
C VAL A 374 16.26 -9.73 1.99
N ARG A 375 16.32 -10.63 2.99
CA ARG A 375 15.54 -10.51 4.22
C ARG A 375 15.86 -9.23 4.96
N LEU A 376 17.15 -8.89 5.10
CA LEU A 376 17.57 -7.63 5.70
C LEU A 376 17.05 -6.41 4.92
N ALA A 377 17.11 -6.45 3.59
CA ALA A 377 16.60 -5.38 2.74
C ALA A 377 15.09 -5.21 2.90
N VAL A 378 14.32 -6.31 2.84
CA VAL A 378 12.86 -6.28 3.00
C VAL A 378 12.48 -5.84 4.43
N LEU A 379 13.11 -6.37 5.47
CA LEU A 379 12.88 -5.96 6.87
C LEU A 379 13.15 -4.47 7.07
N THR A 380 14.22 -3.94 6.50
CA THR A 380 14.54 -2.51 6.57
C THR A 380 13.47 -1.69 5.84
N ALA A 381 13.10 -2.10 4.62
CA ALA A 381 12.09 -1.43 3.82
C ALA A 381 10.74 -1.36 4.56
N VAL A 382 10.23 -2.50 5.05
CA VAL A 382 8.93 -2.55 5.75
C VAL A 382 8.97 -1.78 7.08
N THR A 383 10.06 -1.89 7.85
CA THR A 383 10.20 -1.17 9.13
C THR A 383 10.19 0.35 8.95
N LEU A 384 10.82 0.86 7.87
CA LEU A 384 10.79 2.29 7.53
C LEU A 384 9.45 2.73 6.95
N THR A 385 8.68 1.81 6.37
CA THR A 385 7.37 2.11 5.77
C THR A 385 6.26 2.17 6.83
N VAL A 386 6.35 1.40 7.92
CA VAL A 386 5.32 1.39 8.99
C VAL A 386 5.02 2.78 9.55
N PRO A 387 5.98 3.64 9.91
CA PRO A 387 5.71 5.01 10.36
C PRO A 387 4.96 5.86 9.32
N ILE A 388 5.23 5.63 8.03
CA ILE A 388 4.58 6.34 6.93
C ILE A 388 3.10 5.99 6.86
N VAL A 389 2.77 4.71 6.97
CA VAL A 389 1.39 4.20 6.97
C VAL A 389 0.64 4.56 8.25
N LEU A 390 1.34 4.67 9.39
CA LEU A 390 0.75 5.09 10.66
C LEU A 390 0.34 6.57 10.64
N PHE A 391 1.06 7.41 9.89
CA PHE A 391 0.81 8.86 9.85
C PHE A 391 -0.61 9.21 9.38
N PRO A 392 -1.16 8.70 8.26
CA PRO A 392 -2.54 8.93 7.85
C PRO A 392 -3.55 8.50 8.93
N ILE A 393 -3.38 7.32 9.53
CA ILE A 393 -4.29 6.84 10.59
C ILE A 393 -4.33 7.83 11.76
N ARG A 394 -3.16 8.24 12.23
CA ARG A 394 -3.05 9.18 13.34
C ARG A 394 -3.62 10.56 12.99
N SER A 395 -3.32 11.08 11.80
CA SER A 395 -3.88 12.32 11.29
C SER A 395 -5.39 12.27 11.25
N SER A 396 -5.90 11.19 10.70
CA SER A 396 -7.31 10.91 10.59
C SER A 396 -8.01 10.87 11.96
N ILE A 397 -7.49 10.11 12.91
CA ILE A 397 -8.03 10.02 14.29
C ILE A 397 -7.98 11.40 14.97
N THR A 398 -6.89 12.13 14.81
CA THR A 398 -6.75 13.47 15.41
C THR A 398 -7.78 14.44 14.84
N THR A 399 -7.99 14.42 13.53
CA THR A 399 -8.98 15.27 12.85
C THR A 399 -10.41 14.92 13.25
N LEU A 400 -10.73 13.63 13.40
CA LEU A 400 -12.07 13.19 13.76
C LEU A 400 -12.42 13.49 15.21
N LEU A 401 -11.52 13.15 16.15
CA LEU A 401 -11.80 13.20 17.58
C LEU A 401 -11.39 14.51 18.25
N PHE A 402 -10.38 15.20 17.69
CA PHE A 402 -9.74 16.34 18.35
C PHE A 402 -9.58 17.59 17.45
N SER A 403 -10.46 17.76 16.44
CA SER A 403 -10.35 18.81 15.40
C SER A 403 -10.24 20.25 15.94
N LYS A 404 -10.67 20.51 17.20
CA LYS A 404 -10.65 21.83 17.83
C LYS A 404 -9.59 21.99 18.93
N ARG A 405 -8.73 20.99 19.14
CA ARG A 405 -7.72 21.01 20.20
C ARG A 405 -6.35 21.27 19.65
N GLU A 406 -5.58 22.11 20.35
CA GLU A 406 -4.17 22.37 20.05
C GLU A 406 -3.31 21.10 20.12
N PHE A 407 -2.15 21.14 19.44
CA PHE A 407 -1.22 20.03 19.42
C PHE A 407 -0.71 19.70 20.83
N SER A 408 -0.75 18.42 21.21
CA SER A 408 -0.20 17.90 22.47
C SER A 408 0.67 16.68 22.19
N TRP A 409 1.91 16.71 22.67
CA TRP A 409 2.86 15.60 22.54
C TRP A 409 2.36 14.30 23.19
N THR A 410 1.74 14.41 24.36
CA THR A 410 1.19 13.26 25.09
C THR A 410 0.10 12.56 24.27
N ARG A 411 -0.83 13.33 23.71
CA ARG A 411 -1.89 12.79 22.85
C ARG A 411 -1.31 12.18 21.57
N HIS A 412 -0.34 12.83 20.96
CA HIS A 412 0.36 12.35 19.76
C HIS A 412 1.04 11.00 19.99
N MET A 413 1.73 10.84 21.11
CA MET A 413 2.37 9.60 21.53
C MET A 413 1.35 8.52 21.88
N LEU A 414 0.30 8.84 22.65
CA LEU A 414 -0.72 7.88 23.07
C LEU A 414 -1.49 7.31 21.87
N ILE A 415 -1.86 8.13 20.89
CA ILE A 415 -2.54 7.64 19.68
C ILE A 415 -1.62 6.71 18.88
N ALA A 416 -0.35 7.08 18.68
CA ALA A 416 0.61 6.21 17.99
C ALA A 416 0.82 4.88 18.72
N ALA A 417 0.99 4.91 20.04
CA ALA A 417 1.15 3.72 20.86
C ALA A 417 -0.12 2.82 20.83
N ALA A 418 -1.30 3.42 20.89
CA ALA A 418 -2.58 2.67 20.82
C ALA A 418 -2.76 1.98 19.46
N ILE A 419 -2.44 2.66 18.35
CA ILE A 419 -2.50 2.09 17.01
C ILE A 419 -1.51 0.91 16.89
N LEU A 420 -0.26 1.10 17.34
CA LEU A 420 0.75 0.03 17.30
C LEU A 420 0.36 -1.15 18.19
N ALA A 421 -0.14 -0.90 19.40
CA ALA A 421 -0.62 -1.96 20.29
C ALA A 421 -1.75 -2.78 19.65
N PHE A 422 -2.73 -2.10 19.04
CA PHE A 422 -3.82 -2.76 18.33
C PHE A 422 -3.30 -3.63 17.16
N ASN A 423 -2.37 -3.10 16.36
CA ASN A 423 -1.79 -3.86 15.24
C ASN A 423 -0.93 -5.04 15.71
N ASN A 424 -0.16 -4.88 16.79
CA ASN A 424 0.57 -6.01 17.39
C ASN A 424 -0.39 -7.11 17.88
N MET A 425 -1.52 -6.73 18.50
CA MET A 425 -2.56 -7.70 18.87
C MET A 425 -3.09 -8.44 17.64
N LEU A 426 -3.42 -7.75 16.55
CA LEU A 426 -3.86 -8.39 15.31
C LEU A 426 -2.82 -9.40 14.81
N VAL A 427 -1.55 -9.02 14.74
CA VAL A 427 -0.45 -9.88 14.25
C VAL A 427 -0.19 -11.09 15.15
N ILE A 428 -0.45 -10.98 16.44
CA ILE A 428 -0.28 -12.10 17.38
C ILE A 428 -1.44 -13.08 17.28
N PHE A 429 -2.67 -12.60 17.17
CA PHE A 429 -3.88 -13.43 17.21
C PHE A 429 -4.36 -13.93 15.84
N VAL A 430 -4.13 -13.18 14.76
CA VAL A 430 -4.46 -13.65 13.41
C VAL A 430 -3.37 -14.62 12.94
N PRO A 431 -3.73 -15.84 12.50
CA PRO A 431 -2.72 -16.87 12.25
C PRO A 431 -1.94 -16.68 10.95
N THR A 432 -2.55 -16.09 9.92
CA THR A 432 -1.92 -16.00 8.60
C THR A 432 -2.04 -14.62 7.97
N ILE A 433 -1.00 -14.20 7.24
CA ILE A 433 -0.99 -12.96 6.45
C ILE A 433 -2.02 -13.01 5.30
N ARG A 434 -2.33 -14.21 4.79
CA ARG A 434 -3.37 -14.46 3.79
C ARG A 434 -4.73 -13.92 4.24
N ASP A 435 -5.11 -14.18 5.48
CA ASP A 435 -6.41 -13.78 6.02
C ASP A 435 -6.52 -12.25 6.12
N ILE A 436 -5.42 -11.57 6.43
CA ILE A 436 -5.35 -10.09 6.40
C ILE A 436 -5.52 -9.58 4.97
N PHE A 437 -4.76 -10.10 4.01
CA PHE A 437 -4.88 -9.71 2.61
C PHE A 437 -6.29 -9.97 2.06
N GLY A 438 -6.87 -11.13 2.42
CA GLY A 438 -8.22 -11.50 2.01
C GLY A 438 -9.27 -10.55 2.57
N PHE A 439 -9.31 -10.36 3.87
CA PHE A 439 -10.32 -9.53 4.53
C PHE A 439 -10.20 -8.04 4.17
N ILE A 440 -9.00 -7.47 4.24
CA ILE A 440 -8.76 -6.05 3.91
C ILE A 440 -8.95 -5.81 2.41
N GLY A 441 -8.49 -6.73 1.56
CA GLY A 441 -8.67 -6.65 0.11
C GLY A 441 -10.13 -6.68 -0.32
N SER A 442 -10.92 -7.58 0.28
CA SER A 442 -12.37 -7.68 0.02
C SER A 442 -13.16 -6.49 0.53
N SER A 443 -12.76 -5.90 1.66
CA SER A 443 -13.49 -4.81 2.32
C SER A 443 -12.89 -3.44 1.97
N ALA A 444 -11.86 -3.01 2.67
CA ALA A 444 -11.33 -1.65 2.58
C ALA A 444 -10.72 -1.33 1.21
N ALA A 445 -9.93 -2.23 0.62
CA ALA A 445 -9.34 -2.00 -0.70
C ALA A 445 -10.43 -1.92 -1.77
N THR A 446 -11.44 -2.78 -1.71
CA THR A 446 -12.58 -2.75 -2.64
C THR A 446 -13.40 -1.47 -2.48
N MET A 447 -13.62 -1.01 -1.24
CA MET A 447 -14.26 0.30 -1.00
C MET A 447 -13.48 1.43 -1.64
N LEU A 448 -12.16 1.47 -1.46
CA LEU A 448 -11.28 2.54 -1.94
C LEU A 448 -11.07 2.53 -3.46
N ILE A 449 -11.00 1.34 -4.06
CA ILE A 449 -10.78 1.21 -5.52
C ILE A 449 -12.10 1.33 -6.28
N PHE A 450 -13.13 0.58 -5.89
CA PHE A 450 -14.32 0.42 -6.73
C PHE A 450 -15.49 1.31 -6.28
N ILE A 451 -15.82 1.30 -5.00
CA ILE A 451 -17.09 1.85 -4.52
C ILE A 451 -17.03 3.36 -4.34
N LEU A 452 -16.09 3.85 -3.52
CA LEU A 452 -16.04 5.26 -3.17
C LEU A 452 -15.74 6.18 -4.35
N PRO A 453 -14.74 5.93 -5.22
CA PRO A 453 -14.46 6.79 -6.37
C PRO A 453 -15.64 6.88 -7.33
N ALA A 454 -16.30 5.76 -7.61
CA ALA A 454 -17.47 5.73 -8.48
C ALA A 454 -18.68 6.44 -7.87
N ALA A 455 -18.96 6.19 -6.58
CA ALA A 455 -20.07 6.84 -5.87
C ALA A 455 -19.86 8.36 -5.77
N PHE A 456 -18.64 8.81 -5.46
CA PHE A 456 -18.30 10.23 -5.43
C PHE A 456 -18.43 10.87 -6.81
N TYR A 457 -17.94 10.20 -7.87
CA TYR A 457 -18.06 10.67 -9.24
C TYR A 457 -19.52 10.84 -9.65
N LEU A 458 -20.36 9.85 -9.42
CA LEU A 458 -21.78 9.90 -9.77
C LEU A 458 -22.51 11.05 -9.05
N ARG A 459 -22.11 11.35 -7.82
CA ARG A 459 -22.77 12.35 -6.97
C ARG A 459 -22.27 13.78 -7.19
N LEU A 460 -20.96 13.97 -7.32
CA LEU A 460 -20.34 15.29 -7.36
C LEU A 460 -20.19 15.85 -8.77
N VAL A 461 -19.94 15.00 -9.77
CA VAL A 461 -19.77 15.47 -11.16
C VAL A 461 -21.13 15.71 -11.79
N LYS A 462 -21.59 16.98 -11.77
CA LYS A 462 -22.88 17.41 -12.33
C LYS A 462 -22.81 17.87 -13.76
N THR A 463 -21.61 18.19 -14.23
CA THR A 463 -21.33 18.71 -15.59
C THR A 463 -21.66 17.69 -16.69
N VAL A 464 -21.63 16.40 -16.36
CA VAL A 464 -21.90 15.30 -17.30
C VAL A 464 -23.34 14.79 -17.10
N PRO A 465 -24.17 14.64 -18.16
CA PRO A 465 -25.53 14.15 -18.04
C PRO A 465 -25.57 12.67 -17.62
N PHE A 466 -26.63 12.24 -16.91
CA PHE A 466 -26.77 10.88 -16.39
C PHE A 466 -26.74 9.78 -17.47
N ARG A 467 -27.18 10.10 -18.70
CA ARG A 467 -27.18 9.15 -19.82
C ARG A 467 -25.87 9.11 -20.60
N SER A 468 -24.82 9.80 -20.17
CA SER A 468 -23.53 9.76 -20.83
C SER A 468 -22.83 8.40 -20.60
N PRO A 469 -22.04 7.93 -21.58
CA PRO A 469 -21.27 6.68 -21.44
C PRO A 469 -20.37 6.67 -20.21
N GLN A 470 -19.83 7.84 -19.85
CA GLN A 470 -18.95 8.00 -18.69
C GLN A 470 -19.68 7.73 -17.36
N LYS A 471 -20.91 8.26 -17.19
CA LYS A 471 -21.70 8.00 -15.96
C LYS A 471 -22.27 6.57 -15.93
N ILE A 472 -22.67 6.05 -17.08
CA ILE A 472 -23.11 4.64 -17.17
C ILE A 472 -21.93 3.74 -16.79
N GLY A 473 -20.74 3.98 -17.34
CA GLY A 473 -19.53 3.24 -16.98
C GLY A 473 -19.20 3.30 -15.49
N ALA A 474 -19.28 4.48 -14.88
CA ALA A 474 -19.07 4.64 -13.43
C ALA A 474 -20.16 3.92 -12.60
N ALA A 475 -21.42 3.89 -13.05
CA ALA A 475 -22.49 3.15 -12.39
C ALA A 475 -22.29 1.64 -12.47
N ILE A 476 -21.91 1.13 -13.63
CA ILE A 476 -21.56 -0.30 -13.80
C ILE A 476 -20.37 -0.65 -12.91
N PHE A 477 -19.34 0.19 -12.88
CA PHE A 477 -18.15 0.00 -12.05
C PHE A 477 -18.50 -0.06 -10.55
N LEU A 478 -19.42 0.80 -10.08
CA LEU A 478 -19.95 0.77 -8.71
C LEU A 478 -20.66 -0.55 -8.40
N VAL A 479 -21.56 -0.99 -9.29
CA VAL A 479 -22.32 -2.24 -9.09
C VAL A 479 -21.39 -3.44 -9.06
N VAL A 480 -20.42 -3.52 -9.98
CA VAL A 480 -19.39 -4.56 -9.99
C VAL A 480 -18.59 -4.58 -8.69
N GLY A 481 -18.20 -3.41 -8.19
CA GLY A 481 -17.50 -3.29 -6.91
C GLY A 481 -18.32 -3.81 -5.71
N ILE A 482 -19.62 -3.50 -5.66
CA ILE A 482 -20.51 -3.99 -4.58
C ILE A 482 -20.67 -5.52 -4.67
N ILE A 483 -20.92 -6.05 -5.84
CA ILE A 483 -21.05 -7.51 -6.06
C ILE A 483 -19.76 -8.21 -5.66
N PHE A 484 -18.62 -7.66 -6.09
CA PHE A 484 -17.31 -8.20 -5.74
C PHE A 484 -17.05 -8.18 -4.22
N MET A 485 -17.35 -7.07 -3.53
CA MET A 485 -17.19 -6.95 -2.08
C MET A 485 -18.03 -8.01 -1.34
N ILE A 486 -19.32 -8.12 -1.66
CA ILE A 486 -20.22 -9.07 -1.00
C ILE A 486 -19.80 -10.50 -1.31
N GLY A 487 -19.49 -10.81 -2.58
CA GLY A 487 -19.10 -12.14 -3.02
C GLY A 487 -17.80 -12.61 -2.38
N SER A 488 -16.74 -11.79 -2.42
CA SER A 488 -15.44 -12.15 -1.85
C SER A 488 -15.48 -12.26 -0.32
N LEU A 489 -16.15 -11.34 0.39
CA LEU A 489 -16.33 -11.45 1.84
C LEU A 489 -17.11 -12.71 2.22
N SER A 490 -18.18 -13.03 1.48
CA SER A 490 -18.97 -14.25 1.74
C SER A 490 -18.13 -15.51 1.57
N LEU A 491 -17.31 -15.59 0.51
CA LEU A 491 -16.45 -16.74 0.26
C LEU A 491 -15.35 -16.89 1.32
N ILE A 492 -14.75 -15.79 1.77
CA ILE A 492 -13.73 -15.81 2.83
C ILE A 492 -14.35 -16.24 4.16
N VAL A 493 -15.51 -15.72 4.52
CA VAL A 493 -16.21 -16.13 5.76
C VAL A 493 -16.61 -17.60 5.72
N LEU A 494 -17.07 -18.09 4.56
CA LEU A 494 -17.35 -19.51 4.38
C LEU A 494 -16.09 -20.37 4.52
N ASP A 495 -14.95 -19.94 3.96
CA ASP A 495 -13.69 -20.64 4.14
C ASP A 495 -13.27 -20.71 5.63
N TRP A 496 -13.42 -19.62 6.38
CA TRP A 496 -13.14 -19.61 7.82
C TRP A 496 -14.08 -20.50 8.65
N ILE A 497 -15.33 -20.63 8.23
CA ILE A 497 -16.28 -21.52 8.92
C ILE A 497 -15.93 -22.99 8.66
N HIS A 498 -15.55 -23.35 7.43
CA HIS A 498 -15.24 -24.72 7.05
C HIS A 498 -13.80 -25.13 7.47
N ASN A 499 -12.87 -24.19 7.43
CA ASN A 499 -11.46 -24.37 7.77
C ASN A 499 -11.07 -23.37 8.87
N PRO A 500 -11.49 -23.56 10.13
CA PRO A 500 -11.22 -22.60 11.19
C PRO A 500 -9.71 -22.37 11.33
N PRO A 501 -9.29 -21.10 11.43
CA PRO A 501 -7.88 -20.75 11.60
C PRO A 501 -7.37 -21.36 12.92
N GLY A 502 -6.43 -22.30 12.82
CA GLY A 502 -5.88 -23.06 13.95
C GLY A 502 -6.07 -24.58 13.88
N SER A 503 -6.92 -25.12 12.97
CA SER A 503 -7.08 -26.56 12.80
C SER A 503 -6.01 -27.20 11.91
N SER A 504 -5.27 -26.43 11.12
CA SER A 504 -4.10 -26.87 10.36
C SER A 504 -2.82 -26.60 11.17
N GLY A 505 -2.75 -27.17 12.35
CA GLY A 505 -1.53 -27.28 13.14
C GLY A 505 -0.64 -28.35 12.53
N GLY A 506 0.44 -27.95 11.89
CA GLY A 506 1.54 -28.84 11.56
C GLY A 506 1.46 -29.52 10.19
N HIS A 507 1.91 -28.84 9.18
CA HIS A 507 2.68 -29.45 8.09
C HIS A 507 3.79 -28.49 7.68
#